data_114340c0e83a4fcff142968d2ddea810
#
_entry.id   114340c0e83a4fcff142968d2ddea810
#
_cell.length_a   1.000
_cell.length_b   1.000
_cell.length_c   1.000
_cell.angle_alpha   90.00
_cell.angle_beta   90.00
_cell.angle_gamma   90.00
#
_symmetry.space_group_name_H-M   'P 1'
#
loop_
_entity.id
_entity.type
_entity.pdbx_description
1 polymer ?
#
loop_
_entity_poly.entity_id
_entity_poly.type
_entity_poly.pdbx_seq_one_letter_code
_entity_poly.pdbx_strand_id
1 'polypeptide(L)'
;DAPVLSSRGKYKVGVKTIQVLNPKQIDIINSNKDQTVLYDRPLTLEIWYPALLENDIKEEVVYNQMMGNFSDPKRPLIPFKFKGRASRNAKSNRSDEPYPLIIVSHGYTGSRLMFTYLTENLASKGYVVVSIDHSDSTFNDANKFNSTLLNRSLDDLFVLNQIEKMSFDSSSFLYQLVDANNTALI
;
A
#
# COMPACT_ATOMS: atom_id res chain seq x y z
N ASP A 1 -1.91 22.10 3.45
CA ASP A 1 -3.21 21.41 3.27
C ASP A 1 -4.35 22.42 3.32
N ALA A 2 -5.34 22.29 2.41
CA ALA A 2 -6.55 23.08 2.50
C ALA A 2 -7.29 22.73 3.80
N PRO A 3 -7.60 23.69 4.70
CA PRO A 3 -8.19 23.39 6.01
C PRO A 3 -9.46 22.54 5.94
N VAL A 4 -10.27 22.72 4.90
CA VAL A 4 -11.52 21.98 4.68
C VAL A 4 -11.25 20.51 4.34
N LEU A 5 -10.13 20.19 3.68
CA LEU A 5 -9.75 18.83 3.29
C LEU A 5 -8.93 18.11 4.37
N SER A 6 -8.35 18.85 5.32
CA SER A 6 -7.54 18.28 6.40
C SER A 6 -8.37 17.60 7.49
N SER A 7 -9.66 17.93 7.61
CA SER A 7 -10.54 17.29 8.59
C SER A 7 -10.70 15.80 8.30
N ARG A 8 -10.60 14.98 9.34
CA ARG A 8 -10.84 13.52 9.24
C ARG A 8 -12.33 13.25 9.05
N GLY A 9 -12.61 12.12 8.43
CA GLY A 9 -13.97 11.59 8.32
C GLY A 9 -14.46 10.96 9.63
N LYS A 10 -15.62 10.35 9.56
CA LYS A 10 -16.33 9.77 10.73
C LYS A 10 -15.83 8.39 11.16
N TYR A 11 -15.09 7.70 10.29
CA TYR A 11 -14.66 6.34 10.56
C TYR A 11 -13.35 6.29 11.36
N LYS A 12 -13.25 5.33 12.27
CA LYS A 12 -11.99 4.89 12.84
C LYS A 12 -11.21 4.14 11.77
N VAL A 13 -9.88 4.19 11.84
CA VAL A 13 -9.01 3.61 10.81
C VAL A 13 -8.28 2.39 11.35
N GLY A 14 -8.44 1.29 10.67
CA GLY A 14 -7.60 0.10 10.78
C GLY A 14 -6.46 0.14 9.77
N VAL A 15 -5.35 -0.50 10.08
CA VAL A 15 -4.25 -0.68 9.13
C VAL A 15 -3.69 -2.10 9.20
N LYS A 16 -3.39 -2.68 8.05
CA LYS A 16 -2.82 -4.03 7.95
C LYS A 16 -1.76 -4.09 6.85
N THR A 17 -0.64 -4.73 7.16
CA THR A 17 0.40 -5.04 6.17
C THR A 17 0.19 -6.45 5.65
N ILE A 18 0.24 -6.63 4.35
CA ILE A 18 0.25 -7.97 3.71
C ILE A 18 1.36 -8.05 2.66
N GLN A 19 1.77 -9.27 2.35
CA GLN A 19 2.68 -9.57 1.25
C GLN A 19 1.94 -10.38 0.20
N VAL A 20 2.16 -10.03 -1.07
CA VAL A 20 1.61 -10.74 -2.22
C VAL A 20 2.71 -11.03 -3.22
N LEU A 21 2.56 -12.09 -4.00
CA LEU A 21 3.51 -12.49 -5.04
C LEU A 21 2.83 -12.40 -6.40
N ASN A 22 3.36 -11.56 -7.28
CA ASN A 22 2.93 -11.49 -8.67
C ASN A 22 3.73 -12.52 -9.48
N PRO A 23 3.11 -13.65 -9.88
CA PRO A 23 3.85 -14.79 -10.41
C PRO A 23 4.34 -14.53 -11.84
N LYS A 24 5.48 -15.15 -12.18
CA LYS A 24 6.03 -15.24 -13.53
C LYS A 24 6.25 -13.88 -14.22
N GLN A 25 6.68 -12.88 -13.46
CA GLN A 25 7.04 -11.59 -14.02
C GLN A 25 8.44 -11.64 -14.66
N ILE A 26 8.67 -10.81 -15.66
CA ILE A 26 9.99 -10.71 -16.30
C ILE A 26 10.96 -10.04 -15.32
N ASP A 27 12.04 -10.75 -15.00
CA ASP A 27 13.19 -10.18 -14.30
C ASP A 27 14.08 -9.45 -15.32
N ILE A 28 13.75 -8.19 -15.59
CA ILE A 28 14.50 -7.36 -16.55
C ILE A 28 15.96 -7.11 -16.10
N ILE A 29 16.23 -7.32 -14.83
CA ILE A 29 17.57 -7.12 -14.25
C ILE A 29 18.50 -8.26 -14.65
N ASN A 30 17.99 -9.49 -14.60
CA ASN A 30 18.72 -10.72 -14.88
C ASN A 30 18.44 -11.28 -16.28
N SER A 31 17.53 -10.68 -17.03
CA SER A 31 17.26 -11.01 -18.44
C SER A 31 18.27 -10.34 -19.38
N ASN A 32 18.50 -10.97 -20.54
CA ASN A 32 19.30 -10.41 -21.62
C ASN A 32 18.65 -10.76 -22.98
N LYS A 33 19.31 -10.38 -24.09
CA LYS A 33 18.77 -10.58 -25.46
C LYS A 33 18.58 -12.05 -25.83
N ASP A 34 19.29 -12.97 -25.20
CA ASP A 34 19.29 -14.40 -25.53
C ASP A 34 18.44 -15.21 -24.54
N GLN A 35 18.15 -14.65 -23.35
CA GLN A 35 17.42 -15.36 -22.29
C GLN A 35 16.51 -14.42 -21.50
N THR A 36 15.23 -14.77 -21.43
CA THR A 36 14.25 -14.14 -20.53
C THR A 36 14.20 -14.93 -19.22
N VAL A 37 14.49 -14.27 -18.11
CA VAL A 37 14.36 -14.82 -16.77
C VAL A 37 13.01 -14.40 -16.18
N LEU A 38 12.29 -15.34 -15.59
CA LEU A 38 11.04 -15.08 -14.88
C LEU A 38 11.22 -15.28 -13.38
N TYR A 39 10.48 -14.51 -12.60
CA TYR A 39 10.46 -14.63 -11.15
C TYR A 39 9.06 -14.30 -10.59
N ASP A 40 8.80 -14.75 -9.38
CA ASP A 40 7.62 -14.35 -8.63
C ASP A 40 7.94 -13.05 -7.90
N ARG A 41 7.38 -11.96 -8.39
CA ARG A 41 7.68 -10.60 -7.92
C ARG A 41 6.97 -10.31 -6.61
N PRO A 42 7.72 -10.10 -5.50
CA PRO A 42 7.13 -9.79 -4.21
C PRO A 42 6.70 -8.33 -4.13
N LEU A 43 5.51 -8.08 -3.59
CA LEU A 43 5.01 -6.75 -3.27
C LEU A 43 4.55 -6.73 -1.81
N THR A 44 4.90 -5.67 -1.09
CA THR A 44 4.37 -5.42 0.25
C THR A 44 3.33 -4.33 0.19
N LEU A 45 2.14 -4.61 0.69
CA LEU A 45 1.02 -3.69 0.71
C LEU A 45 0.76 -3.22 2.14
N GLU A 46 0.49 -1.93 2.29
CA GLU A 46 -0.10 -1.37 3.50
C GLU A 46 -1.53 -0.96 3.18
N ILE A 47 -2.49 -1.47 3.94
CA ILE A 47 -3.92 -1.31 3.65
C ILE A 47 -4.57 -0.60 4.83
N TRP A 48 -5.12 0.59 4.59
CA TRP A 48 -5.94 1.34 5.55
C TRP A 48 -7.40 1.18 5.19
N TYR A 49 -8.25 1.02 6.20
CA TYR A 49 -9.67 0.74 6.01
C TYR A 49 -10.50 1.26 7.16
N PRO A 50 -11.80 1.54 6.95
CA PRO A 50 -12.74 1.78 8.04
C PRO A 50 -12.78 0.62 9.02
N ALA A 51 -12.65 0.89 10.31
CA ALA A 51 -12.51 -0.12 11.35
C ALA A 51 -13.45 0.11 12.52
N LEU A 52 -13.73 -1.00 13.23
CA LEU A 52 -14.38 -0.99 14.54
C LEU A 52 -13.30 -1.04 15.60
N LEU A 53 -13.29 -0.07 16.49
CA LEU A 53 -12.41 -0.08 17.67
C LEU A 53 -13.26 -0.20 18.93
N GLU A 54 -12.82 -1.05 19.85
CA GLU A 54 -13.36 -1.09 21.21
C GLU A 54 -13.05 0.22 21.92
N ASN A 55 -13.88 0.58 22.90
CA ASN A 55 -13.84 1.91 23.55
C ASN A 55 -12.48 2.29 24.14
N ASP A 56 -11.69 1.31 24.58
CA ASP A 56 -10.38 1.51 25.20
C ASP A 56 -9.20 1.48 24.21
N ILE A 57 -9.44 1.14 22.95
CA ILE A 57 -8.39 1.05 21.93
C ILE A 57 -8.17 2.43 21.31
N LYS A 58 -6.94 2.95 21.51
CA LYS A 58 -6.52 4.19 20.87
C LYS A 58 -6.24 3.98 19.38
N GLU A 59 -6.66 4.93 18.58
CA GLU A 59 -6.30 5.04 17.17
C GLU A 59 -4.86 5.59 17.06
N GLU A 60 -3.89 4.75 17.41
CA GLU A 60 -2.46 5.07 17.38
C GLU A 60 -1.67 3.87 16.86
N VAL A 61 -0.77 4.12 15.93
CA VAL A 61 0.16 3.14 15.37
C VAL A 61 1.54 3.76 15.21
N VAL A 62 2.58 2.96 15.36
CA VAL A 62 3.96 3.37 15.04
C VAL A 62 4.36 2.72 13.72
N TYR A 63 4.71 3.55 12.76
CA TYR A 63 5.28 3.13 11.48
C TYR A 63 6.80 3.16 11.56
N ASN A 64 7.43 2.13 10.99
CA ASN A 64 8.88 2.08 10.82
C ASN A 64 9.20 2.32 9.36
N GLN A 65 10.07 3.26 9.08
CA GLN A 65 10.41 3.71 7.74
C GLN A 65 11.92 3.90 7.60
N MET A 66 12.40 3.78 6.39
CA MET A 66 13.74 4.20 6.01
C MET A 66 13.65 5.47 5.16
N MET A 67 14.59 6.37 5.30
CA MET A 67 14.73 7.54 4.45
C MET A 67 16.11 7.53 3.81
N GLY A 68 16.23 8.10 2.63
CA GLY A 68 17.49 8.13 1.89
C GLY A 68 17.47 7.17 0.69
N ASN A 69 18.65 6.80 0.22
CA ASN A 69 18.84 5.89 -0.89
C ASN A 69 20.08 5.02 -0.61
N PHE A 70 19.89 3.72 -0.52
CA PHE A 70 20.99 2.81 -0.18
C PHE A 70 22.12 2.80 -1.24
N SER A 71 21.82 3.16 -2.48
CA SER A 71 22.80 3.24 -3.58
C SER A 71 23.54 4.58 -3.63
N ASP A 72 23.17 5.57 -2.81
CA ASP A 72 23.79 6.89 -2.81
C ASP A 72 24.51 7.14 -1.48
N PRO A 73 25.85 7.15 -1.45
CA PRO A 73 26.61 7.40 -0.23
C PRO A 73 26.42 8.81 0.35
N LYS A 74 25.91 9.77 -0.45
CA LYS A 74 25.56 11.13 0.01
C LYS A 74 24.18 11.18 0.67
N ARG A 75 23.36 10.15 0.46
CA ARG A 75 22.01 10.04 1.00
C ARG A 75 21.81 8.65 1.62
N PRO A 76 22.61 8.28 2.64
CA PRO A 76 22.54 6.97 3.25
C PRO A 76 21.18 6.70 3.85
N LEU A 77 20.81 5.43 3.97
CA LEU A 77 19.57 5.02 4.63
C LEU A 77 19.61 5.36 6.11
N ILE A 78 18.60 6.07 6.57
CA ILE A 78 18.42 6.44 7.98
C ILE A 78 17.08 5.87 8.44
N PRO A 79 17.06 4.94 9.41
CA PRO A 79 15.82 4.44 9.99
C PRO A 79 15.17 5.51 10.86
N PHE A 80 13.85 5.64 10.76
CA PHE A 80 13.08 6.48 11.64
C PHE A 80 11.70 5.89 11.93
N LYS A 81 11.06 6.39 12.98
CA LYS A 81 9.72 6.00 13.39
C LYS A 81 8.84 7.23 13.45
N PHE A 82 7.59 7.06 13.06
CA PHE A 82 6.58 8.10 13.22
C PHE A 82 5.25 7.49 13.65
N LYS A 83 4.45 8.30 14.34
CA LYS A 83 3.13 7.91 14.79
C LYS A 83 2.09 8.27 13.74
N GLY A 84 1.13 7.37 13.55
CA GLY A 84 -0.05 7.59 12.76
C GLY A 84 -1.34 7.44 13.59
N ARG A 85 -2.45 7.71 12.95
CA ARG A 85 -3.79 7.68 13.53
C ARG A 85 -4.60 6.54 12.92
N ALA A 86 -4.13 5.32 13.14
CA ALA A 86 -4.77 4.07 12.77
C ALA A 86 -4.55 3.03 13.87
N SER A 87 -5.26 1.92 13.83
CA SER A 87 -5.07 0.80 14.77
C SER A 87 -4.64 -0.45 13.99
N ARG A 88 -3.49 -1.02 14.38
CA ARG A 88 -2.92 -2.18 13.69
C ARG A 88 -3.81 -3.41 13.83
N ASN A 89 -4.15 -4.04 12.68
CA ASN A 89 -4.97 -5.24 12.60
C ASN A 89 -6.37 -5.10 13.21
N ALA A 90 -6.91 -3.89 13.28
CA ALA A 90 -8.25 -3.66 13.82
C ALA A 90 -9.32 -4.41 12.99
N LYS A 91 -10.44 -4.76 13.63
CA LYS A 91 -11.57 -5.38 12.96
C LYS A 91 -12.16 -4.43 11.92
N SER A 92 -12.37 -4.90 10.70
CA SER A 92 -12.98 -4.11 9.63
C SER A 92 -14.43 -3.72 9.98
N ASN A 93 -14.79 -2.49 9.70
CA ASN A 93 -16.15 -1.97 9.81
C ASN A 93 -16.88 -2.19 8.48
N ARG A 94 -17.55 -3.33 8.34
CA ARG A 94 -18.37 -3.61 7.15
C ARG A 94 -19.66 -2.78 7.20
N SER A 95 -20.03 -2.21 6.08
CA SER A 95 -21.31 -1.52 5.87
C SER A 95 -22.16 -2.28 4.84
N ASP A 96 -23.42 -1.85 4.68
CA ASP A 96 -24.32 -2.47 3.70
C ASP A 96 -23.79 -2.34 2.26
N GLU A 97 -23.08 -1.23 1.99
CA GLU A 97 -22.36 -1.01 0.73
C GLU A 97 -20.85 -1.07 0.96
N PRO A 98 -20.08 -1.84 0.14
CA PRO A 98 -18.63 -1.86 0.22
C PRO A 98 -18.01 -0.49 -0.05
N TYR A 99 -16.84 -0.25 0.54
CA TYR A 99 -16.14 1.02 0.38
C TYR A 99 -15.38 1.09 -0.95
N PRO A 100 -15.33 2.24 -1.63
CA PRO A 100 -14.50 2.45 -2.81
C PRO A 100 -13.03 2.21 -2.51
N LEU A 101 -12.29 1.75 -3.53
CA LEU A 101 -10.86 1.47 -3.46
C LEU A 101 -10.03 2.65 -3.94
N ILE A 102 -8.95 2.95 -3.22
CA ILE A 102 -7.88 3.83 -3.71
C ILE A 102 -6.56 3.07 -3.67
N ILE A 103 -5.88 2.97 -4.80
CA ILE A 103 -4.52 2.44 -4.89
C ILE A 103 -3.55 3.62 -4.91
N VAL A 104 -2.50 3.54 -4.10
CA VAL A 104 -1.46 4.57 -4.01
C VAL A 104 -0.14 4.00 -4.46
N SER A 105 0.41 4.57 -5.52
CA SER A 105 1.66 4.17 -6.17
C SER A 105 2.71 5.27 -5.95
N HIS A 106 3.67 5.05 -5.07
CA HIS A 106 4.69 6.03 -4.71
C HIS A 106 5.66 6.37 -5.85
N GLY A 107 6.35 7.51 -5.78
CA GLY A 107 7.39 7.90 -6.73
C GLY A 107 8.69 7.09 -6.60
N TYR A 108 9.61 7.25 -7.54
CA TYR A 108 10.97 6.68 -7.47
C TYR A 108 11.91 7.70 -6.78
N THR A 109 12.53 7.39 -5.68
CA THR A 109 12.39 6.26 -4.77
C THR A 109 11.40 6.60 -3.67
N GLY A 110 10.64 5.65 -3.20
CA GLY A 110 9.64 5.93 -2.18
C GLY A 110 9.34 4.73 -1.28
N SER A 111 8.17 4.73 -0.70
CA SER A 111 7.63 3.58 0.02
C SER A 111 6.12 3.66 0.17
N ARG A 112 5.51 2.54 0.52
CA ARG A 112 4.08 2.44 0.86
C ARG A 112 3.64 3.35 2.01
N LEU A 113 4.57 3.84 2.84
CA LEU A 113 4.26 4.70 3.98
C LEU A 113 4.43 6.20 3.68
N MET A 114 4.84 6.55 2.46
CA MET A 114 5.20 7.92 2.09
C MET A 114 4.05 8.91 2.23
N PHE A 115 2.81 8.44 1.96
CA PHE A 115 1.61 9.26 2.01
C PHE A 115 0.67 8.88 3.16
N THR A 116 1.20 8.39 4.28
CA THR A 116 0.41 7.92 5.43
C THR A 116 -0.62 8.95 5.91
N TYR A 117 -0.26 10.25 5.92
CA TYR A 117 -1.18 11.32 6.30
C TYR A 117 -2.42 11.39 5.37
N LEU A 118 -2.24 11.09 4.08
CA LEU A 118 -3.32 11.07 3.09
C LEU A 118 -4.12 9.78 3.19
N THR A 119 -3.44 8.62 3.25
CA THR A 119 -4.09 7.30 3.27
C THR A 119 -4.97 7.13 4.51
N GLU A 120 -4.49 7.53 5.69
CA GLU A 120 -5.28 7.52 6.92
C GLU A 120 -6.49 8.49 6.84
N ASN A 121 -6.30 9.67 6.23
CA ASN A 121 -7.39 10.63 6.07
C ASN A 121 -8.48 10.09 5.15
N LEU A 122 -8.10 9.51 4.00
CA LEU A 122 -9.03 8.90 3.05
C LEU A 122 -9.78 7.72 3.67
N ALA A 123 -9.07 6.84 4.39
CA ALA A 123 -9.71 5.72 5.07
C ALA A 123 -10.72 6.18 6.13
N SER A 124 -10.43 7.27 6.84
CA SER A 124 -11.38 7.88 7.78
C SER A 124 -12.65 8.42 7.13
N LYS A 125 -12.61 8.70 5.83
CA LYS A 125 -13.73 9.18 5.02
C LYS A 125 -14.54 8.08 4.33
N GLY A 126 -14.14 6.82 4.52
CA GLY A 126 -14.87 5.67 3.98
C GLY A 126 -14.28 5.14 2.68
N TYR A 127 -12.98 5.13 2.55
CA TYR A 127 -12.26 4.43 1.47
C TYR A 127 -11.46 3.26 2.04
N VAL A 128 -11.29 2.22 1.26
CA VAL A 128 -10.19 1.26 1.45
C VAL A 128 -9.01 1.78 0.64
N VAL A 129 -7.87 1.98 1.29
CA VAL A 129 -6.69 2.58 0.65
C VAL A 129 -5.55 1.58 0.71
N VAL A 130 -4.99 1.23 -0.44
CA VAL A 130 -3.90 0.26 -0.59
C VAL A 130 -2.68 0.98 -1.14
N SER A 131 -1.61 1.03 -0.37
CA SER A 131 -0.34 1.57 -0.85
C SER A 131 0.69 0.46 -1.05
N ILE A 132 1.44 0.53 -2.14
CA ILE A 132 2.31 -0.52 -2.62
C ILE A 132 3.77 -0.15 -2.34
N ASP A 133 4.59 -1.09 -1.83
CA ASP A 133 6.04 -1.04 -2.04
C ASP A 133 6.35 -1.76 -3.35
N HIS A 134 6.66 -0.98 -4.38
CA HIS A 134 7.12 -1.53 -5.65
C HIS A 134 8.57 -2.02 -5.48
N SER A 135 8.80 -3.31 -5.63
CA SER A 135 10.17 -3.87 -5.66
C SER A 135 11.03 -3.12 -6.66
N ASP A 136 12.31 -2.96 -6.40
CA ASP A 136 13.29 -2.21 -7.21
C ASP A 136 13.09 -0.67 -7.23
N SER A 137 12.13 -0.15 -6.48
CA SER A 137 11.74 1.27 -6.52
C SER A 137 11.56 1.90 -5.14
N THR A 138 11.92 1.17 -4.07
CA THR A 138 11.84 1.67 -2.70
C THR A 138 13.15 2.32 -2.25
N PHE A 139 13.14 2.99 -1.10
CA PHE A 139 14.38 3.51 -0.49
C PHE A 139 15.43 2.42 -0.25
N ASN A 140 14.99 1.20 0.09
CA ASN A 140 15.87 0.07 0.37
C ASN A 140 16.32 -0.69 -0.87
N ASP A 141 15.66 -0.48 -1.99
CA ASP A 141 15.80 -1.31 -3.17
C ASP A 141 15.59 -0.47 -4.45
N ALA A 142 16.49 0.48 -4.68
CA ALA A 142 16.39 1.44 -5.78
C ALA A 142 17.47 1.20 -6.85
N ASN A 143 17.71 -0.05 -7.21
CA ASN A 143 18.88 -0.40 -8.02
C ASN A 143 18.73 -0.06 -9.49
N LYS A 144 17.55 -0.22 -10.07
CA LYS A 144 17.41 -0.16 -11.52
C LYS A 144 16.08 0.47 -11.95
N PHE A 145 16.16 1.67 -12.42
CA PHE A 145 15.01 2.45 -12.89
C PHE A 145 14.26 1.79 -14.06
N ASN A 146 14.94 0.99 -14.90
CA ASN A 146 14.29 0.23 -15.96
C ASN A 146 13.28 -0.82 -15.42
N SER A 147 13.56 -1.46 -14.27
CA SER A 147 12.59 -2.34 -13.62
C SER A 147 11.35 -1.57 -13.18
N THR A 148 11.52 -0.37 -12.65
CA THR A 148 10.40 0.52 -12.29
C THR A 148 9.53 0.86 -13.50
N LEU A 149 10.14 1.19 -14.65
CA LEU A 149 9.41 1.53 -15.87
C LEU A 149 8.60 0.36 -16.42
N LEU A 150 9.13 -0.85 -16.34
CA LEU A 150 8.42 -2.05 -16.79
C LEU A 150 7.29 -2.43 -15.84
N ASN A 151 7.59 -2.50 -14.53
CA ASN A 151 6.77 -3.24 -13.60
C ASN A 151 5.70 -2.39 -12.90
N ARG A 152 5.85 -1.06 -12.80
CA ARG A 152 4.96 -0.25 -11.96
C ARG A 152 3.48 -0.39 -12.33
N SER A 153 3.14 -0.20 -13.60
CA SER A 153 1.76 -0.35 -14.06
C SER A 153 1.25 -1.80 -13.97
N LEU A 154 2.14 -2.78 -14.11
CA LEU A 154 1.80 -4.20 -13.94
C LEU A 154 1.54 -4.53 -12.47
N ASP A 155 2.32 -3.95 -11.55
CA ASP A 155 2.10 -4.07 -10.11
C ASP A 155 0.75 -3.47 -9.70
N ASP A 156 0.42 -2.26 -10.21
CA ASP A 156 -0.85 -1.58 -9.93
C ASP A 156 -2.04 -2.43 -10.38
N LEU A 157 -2.00 -2.97 -11.60
CA LEU A 157 -3.04 -3.84 -12.13
C LEU A 157 -3.13 -5.18 -11.37
N PHE A 158 -1.98 -5.76 -11.02
CA PHE A 158 -1.96 -6.99 -10.23
C PHE A 158 -2.58 -6.77 -8.85
N VAL A 159 -2.24 -5.67 -8.18
CA VAL A 159 -2.79 -5.34 -6.87
C VAL A 159 -4.29 -5.11 -6.95
N LEU A 160 -4.80 -4.39 -7.95
CA LEU A 160 -6.24 -4.24 -8.18
C LEU A 160 -6.94 -5.61 -8.24
N ASN A 161 -6.47 -6.50 -9.11
CA ASN A 161 -7.02 -7.85 -9.27
C ASN A 161 -6.92 -8.68 -7.98
N GLN A 162 -5.85 -8.49 -7.21
CA GLN A 162 -5.66 -9.22 -5.95
C GLN A 162 -6.62 -8.73 -4.86
N ILE A 163 -6.82 -7.43 -4.75
CA ILE A 163 -7.78 -6.84 -3.81
C ILE A 163 -9.22 -7.24 -4.19
N GLU A 164 -9.55 -7.24 -5.47
CA GLU A 164 -10.85 -7.74 -5.95
C GLU A 164 -11.08 -9.20 -5.53
N LYS A 165 -10.13 -10.10 -5.78
CA LYS A 165 -10.22 -11.50 -5.33
C LYS A 165 -10.43 -11.61 -3.82
N MET A 166 -9.67 -10.83 -3.04
CA MET A 166 -9.80 -10.80 -1.59
C MET A 166 -11.16 -10.29 -1.12
N SER A 167 -11.83 -9.44 -1.90
CA SER A 167 -13.17 -8.94 -1.57
C SER A 167 -14.27 -10.00 -1.67
N PHE A 168 -14.04 -11.06 -2.45
CA PHE A 168 -14.94 -12.20 -2.59
C PHE A 168 -14.56 -13.41 -1.75
N ASP A 169 -13.35 -13.44 -1.18
CA ASP A 169 -12.88 -14.54 -0.34
C ASP A 169 -13.36 -14.37 1.10
N SER A 170 -14.22 -15.27 1.57
CA SER A 170 -14.78 -15.24 2.92
C SER A 170 -13.75 -15.38 4.05
N SER A 171 -12.56 -15.90 3.76
CA SER A 171 -11.45 -15.98 4.70
C SER A 171 -10.64 -14.68 4.80
N SER A 172 -10.81 -13.76 3.85
CA SER A 172 -10.12 -12.48 3.79
C SER A 172 -10.73 -11.45 4.74
N PHE A 173 -9.87 -10.60 5.34
CA PHE A 173 -10.33 -9.45 6.10
C PHE A 173 -11.01 -8.38 5.23
N LEU A 174 -10.78 -8.42 3.91
CA LEU A 174 -11.42 -7.55 2.91
C LEU A 174 -12.76 -8.10 2.38
N TYR A 175 -13.17 -9.29 2.82
CA TYR A 175 -14.43 -9.88 2.38
C TYR A 175 -15.62 -8.94 2.57
N GLN A 176 -16.31 -8.60 1.49
CA GLN A 176 -17.44 -7.65 1.46
C GLN A 176 -17.11 -6.26 2.03
N LEU A 177 -15.84 -5.88 2.10
CA LEU A 177 -15.42 -4.59 2.63
C LEU A 177 -15.14 -3.57 1.52
N VAL A 178 -14.65 -4.01 0.37
CA VAL A 178 -14.15 -3.13 -0.70
C VAL A 178 -14.88 -3.38 -2.02
N ASP A 179 -15.26 -2.29 -2.69
CA ASP A 179 -15.76 -2.28 -4.07
C ASP A 179 -14.59 -1.96 -5.03
N ALA A 180 -14.02 -2.99 -5.62
CA ALA A 180 -12.92 -2.85 -6.59
C ALA A 180 -13.37 -2.30 -7.95
N ASN A 181 -14.69 -2.29 -8.27
CA ASN A 181 -15.21 -1.68 -9.49
C ASN A 181 -15.25 -0.14 -9.39
N ASN A 182 -15.17 0.40 -8.18
CA ASN A 182 -15.12 1.83 -7.91
C ASN A 182 -13.71 2.18 -7.38
N THR A 183 -12.75 2.25 -8.29
CA THR A 183 -11.31 2.39 -7.97
C THR A 183 -10.72 3.67 -8.52
N ALA A 184 -9.88 4.32 -7.73
CA ALA A 184 -8.99 5.40 -8.14
C ALA A 184 -7.52 5.01 -7.92
N LEU A 185 -6.62 5.55 -8.76
CA LEU A 185 -5.16 5.44 -8.64
C LEU A 185 -4.56 6.83 -8.38
N ILE A 186 -3.65 6.91 -7.42
CA ILE A 186 -2.89 8.11 -7.04
C ILE A 186 -1.40 7.84 -7.14
#